data_373034bc9914eaf31a1ece44f53c734c
#
_entry.id   373034bc9914eaf31a1ece44f53c734c
#
_cell.length_a   1.000
_cell.length_b   1.000
_cell.length_c   1.000
_cell.angle_alpha   90.00
_cell.angle_beta   90.00
_cell.angle_gamma   90.00
#
_symmetry.space_group_name_H-M   'P 1'
#
loop_
_entity.id
_entity.type
_entity.pdbx_description
1 polymer ?
#
loop_
_entity_poly.entity_id
_entity_poly.type
_entity_poly.pdbx_seq_one_letter_code
_entity_poly.pdbx_strand_id
1 'polypeptide(L)'
;MADEYVFIDEWDVDAPQEAVFDALADARTYPEWWRPVYIDVEAEGEPDVGKESRQHFKGRLPYHLHTRSRITTLEPPHIVEADVDGDLRGHGKWTLTETPGGTHVRFDWQVFADKPLLRLLTPILRPAFRWNHAWAIARAREGLEPYARRLAV
;
A
#
# COMPACT_ATOMS: atom_id res chain seq x y z
N MET A 1 -9.77 19.70 -13.49
CA MET A 1 -9.79 18.95 -12.22
C MET A 1 -9.06 17.63 -12.38
N ALA A 2 -8.33 17.22 -11.36
CA ALA A 2 -7.72 15.91 -11.34
C ALA A 2 -8.79 14.84 -11.14
N ASP A 3 -8.68 13.73 -11.86
CA ASP A 3 -9.55 12.59 -11.64
C ASP A 3 -9.09 11.83 -10.41
N GLU A 4 -10.00 11.59 -9.50
CA GLU A 4 -9.76 10.93 -8.24
C GLU A 4 -10.25 9.50 -8.26
N TYR A 5 -9.43 8.58 -7.75
CA TYR A 5 -9.79 7.19 -7.51
C TYR A 5 -9.69 6.93 -6.01
N VAL A 6 -10.75 6.38 -5.43
CA VAL A 6 -10.77 6.01 -4.02
C VAL A 6 -10.99 4.51 -3.91
N PHE A 7 -10.09 3.84 -3.22
CA PHE A 7 -10.17 2.40 -2.96
C PHE A 7 -10.17 2.17 -1.46
N ILE A 8 -11.09 1.34 -1.00
CA ILE A 8 -11.16 0.93 0.39
C ILE A 8 -11.17 -0.59 0.41
N ASP A 9 -10.18 -1.18 1.06
CA ASP A 9 -10.05 -2.62 1.17
C ASP A 9 -9.95 -3.01 2.64
N GLU A 10 -10.63 -4.09 3.01
CA GLU A 10 -10.62 -4.57 4.38
C GLU A 10 -10.51 -6.09 4.37
N TRP A 11 -9.70 -6.62 5.27
CA TRP A 11 -9.61 -8.07 5.47
C TRP A 11 -9.04 -8.40 6.85
N ASP A 12 -9.20 -9.64 7.27
CA ASP A 12 -8.66 -10.14 8.54
C ASP A 12 -7.37 -10.91 8.31
N VAL A 13 -6.43 -10.74 9.21
CA VAL A 13 -5.13 -11.40 9.19
C VAL A 13 -4.98 -12.18 10.49
N ASP A 14 -4.66 -13.47 10.37
CA ASP A 14 -4.40 -14.32 11.53
C ASP A 14 -2.94 -14.14 12.01
N ALA A 15 -2.69 -12.99 12.60
CA ALA A 15 -1.39 -12.63 13.16
C ALA A 15 -1.58 -11.48 14.17
N PRO A 16 -0.67 -11.33 15.13
CA PRO A 16 -0.76 -10.25 16.13
C PRO A 16 -0.67 -8.87 15.48
N GLN A 17 -1.40 -7.91 16.04
CA GLN A 17 -1.47 -6.55 15.52
C GLN A 17 -0.09 -5.90 15.36
N GLU A 18 0.80 -6.08 16.32
CA GLU A 18 2.15 -5.51 16.26
C GLU A 18 2.95 -6.04 15.08
N ALA A 19 2.85 -7.34 14.79
CA ALA A 19 3.55 -7.94 13.67
C ALA A 19 3.00 -7.45 12.33
N VAL A 20 1.68 -7.32 12.21
CA VAL A 20 1.04 -6.77 11.01
C VAL A 20 1.44 -5.31 10.83
N PHE A 21 1.43 -4.54 11.92
CA PHE A 21 1.85 -3.13 11.88
C PHE A 21 3.29 -2.99 11.39
N ASP A 22 4.20 -3.77 11.92
CA ASP A 22 5.62 -3.70 11.56
C ASP A 22 5.82 -3.98 10.06
N ALA A 23 5.08 -4.95 9.51
CA ALA A 23 5.14 -5.26 8.09
C ALA A 23 4.62 -4.10 7.22
N LEU A 24 3.54 -3.45 7.63
CA LEU A 24 2.90 -2.37 6.86
C LEU A 24 3.62 -1.03 7.01
N ALA A 25 4.16 -0.74 8.18
CA ALA A 25 4.85 0.51 8.44
C ALA A 25 6.20 0.60 7.73
N ASP A 26 6.89 -0.53 7.58
CA ASP A 26 8.20 -0.57 6.96
C ASP A 26 8.10 -1.03 5.50
N ALA A 27 8.05 -0.07 4.58
CA ALA A 27 7.92 -0.35 3.16
C ALA A 27 9.08 -1.18 2.61
N ARG A 28 10.23 -1.22 3.28
CA ARG A 28 11.38 -2.06 2.86
C ARG A 28 11.02 -3.54 2.85
N THR A 29 9.98 -3.94 3.59
CA THR A 29 9.54 -5.34 3.65
C THR A 29 8.63 -5.72 2.49
N TYR A 30 8.04 -4.77 1.80
CA TYR A 30 7.03 -5.03 0.76
C TYR A 30 7.52 -5.96 -0.35
N PRO A 31 8.75 -5.86 -0.88
CA PRO A 31 9.21 -6.81 -1.88
C PRO A 31 9.27 -8.26 -1.39
N GLU A 32 9.28 -8.49 -0.08
CA GLU A 32 9.33 -9.83 0.49
C GLU A 32 7.96 -10.49 0.55
N TRP A 33 6.89 -9.72 0.83
CA TRP A 33 5.56 -10.31 1.03
C TRP A 33 4.50 -9.84 0.03
N TRP A 34 4.71 -8.71 -0.62
CA TRP A 34 3.75 -8.17 -1.58
C TRP A 34 4.23 -8.42 -3.01
N ARG A 35 4.50 -9.68 -3.31
CA ARG A 35 4.97 -10.11 -4.63
C ARG A 35 3.81 -10.44 -5.55
N PRO A 36 3.96 -10.22 -6.84
CA PRO A 36 5.07 -9.55 -7.54
C PRO A 36 4.85 -8.04 -7.71
N VAL A 37 4.00 -7.44 -6.89
CA VAL A 37 3.60 -6.02 -7.01
C VAL A 37 4.80 -5.11 -6.73
N TYR A 38 5.41 -5.24 -5.56
CA TYR A 38 6.59 -4.44 -5.20
C TYR A 38 7.86 -5.17 -5.63
N ILE A 39 8.62 -4.52 -6.50
CA ILE A 39 9.86 -5.08 -7.07
C ILE A 39 11.03 -4.71 -6.18
N ASP A 40 11.15 -3.42 -5.84
CA ASP A 40 12.13 -2.97 -4.90
C ASP A 40 11.71 -1.68 -4.18
N VAL A 41 12.24 -1.49 -2.97
CA VAL A 41 11.97 -0.32 -2.14
C VAL A 41 13.28 0.12 -1.52
N GLU A 42 13.56 1.43 -1.59
CA GLU A 42 14.72 2.05 -0.95
C GLU A 42 14.25 3.00 0.13
N ALA A 43 14.76 2.83 1.35
CA ALA A 43 14.47 3.72 2.48
C ALA A 43 15.65 3.68 3.46
N GLU A 44 15.89 4.79 4.13
CA GLU A 44 16.94 4.88 5.13
C GLU A 44 16.34 4.86 6.54
N GLY A 45 16.85 3.96 7.37
CA GLY A 45 16.49 3.89 8.78
C GLY A 45 15.10 3.30 9.04
N GLU A 46 14.72 3.33 10.29
CA GLU A 46 13.42 2.82 10.74
C GLU A 46 12.28 3.76 10.36
N PRO A 47 11.07 3.23 10.18
CA PRO A 47 9.90 4.06 9.89
C PRO A 47 9.67 5.13 10.98
N ASP A 48 9.41 6.36 10.53
CA ASP A 48 9.05 7.47 11.42
C ASP A 48 8.37 8.54 10.60
N VAL A 49 7.67 9.45 11.28
CA VAL A 49 7.03 10.59 10.61
C VAL A 49 8.08 11.42 9.88
N GLY A 50 7.82 11.77 8.64
CA GLY A 50 8.75 12.52 7.78
C GLY A 50 9.73 11.64 7.01
N LYS A 51 9.83 10.35 7.31
CA LYS A 51 10.70 9.44 6.57
C LYS A 51 10.16 9.18 5.19
N GLU A 52 11.05 9.19 4.21
CA GLU A 52 10.73 8.95 2.81
C GLU A 52 11.22 7.57 2.38
N SER A 53 10.49 6.98 1.46
CA SER A 53 10.92 5.77 0.76
C SER A 53 10.61 5.91 -0.72
N ARG A 54 11.38 5.21 -1.53
CA ARG A 54 11.18 5.16 -2.98
C ARG A 54 10.78 3.74 -3.35
N GLN A 55 9.69 3.63 -4.11
CA GLN A 55 9.14 2.35 -4.49
C GLN A 55 9.18 2.17 -6.00
N HIS A 56 9.48 0.95 -6.41
CA HIS A 56 9.32 0.49 -7.78
C HIS A 56 8.35 -0.68 -7.74
N PHE A 57 7.19 -0.50 -8.32
CA PHE A 57 6.17 -1.53 -8.30
C PHE A 57 5.45 -1.63 -9.65
N LYS A 58 4.72 -2.71 -9.81
CA LYS A 58 3.89 -2.95 -11.00
C LYS A 58 2.59 -3.61 -10.60
N GLY A 59 1.58 -3.43 -11.41
CA GLY A 59 0.37 -4.21 -11.31
C GLY A 59 0.36 -5.29 -12.38
N ARG A 60 -0.81 -5.71 -12.77
CA ARG A 60 -1.01 -6.67 -13.85
C ARG A 60 -0.89 -6.02 -15.23
N LEU A 61 -1.03 -4.71 -15.29
CA LEU A 61 -0.83 -3.94 -16.53
C LEU A 61 0.66 -3.92 -16.87
N PRO A 62 1.02 -3.87 -18.17
CA PRO A 62 2.42 -4.04 -18.60
C PRO A 62 3.25 -2.76 -18.47
N TYR A 63 3.20 -2.10 -17.34
CA TYR A 63 4.06 -0.95 -17.07
C TYR A 63 4.48 -0.92 -15.60
N HIS A 64 5.62 -0.29 -15.36
CA HIS A 64 6.21 -0.14 -14.04
C HIS A 64 5.95 1.27 -13.53
N LEU A 65 5.75 1.39 -12.23
CA LEU A 65 5.51 2.67 -11.56
C LEU A 65 6.61 2.93 -10.55
N HIS A 66 7.08 4.17 -10.54
CA HIS A 66 8.09 4.65 -9.60
C HIS A 66 7.46 5.77 -8.78
N THR A 67 7.42 5.58 -7.48
CA THR A 67 6.82 6.55 -6.57
C THR A 67 7.74 6.83 -5.39
N ARG A 68 7.46 7.91 -4.71
CA ARG A 68 8.11 8.27 -3.45
C ARG A 68 7.01 8.50 -2.43
N SER A 69 7.14 7.90 -1.27
CA SER A 69 6.20 8.12 -0.18
C SER A 69 6.87 8.75 1.02
N ARG A 70 6.09 9.50 1.79
CA ARG A 70 6.54 10.11 3.04
C ARG A 70 5.50 9.83 4.11
N ILE A 71 5.94 9.27 5.22
CA ILE A 71 5.05 8.98 6.35
C ILE A 71 4.58 10.29 6.97
N THR A 72 3.28 10.46 7.07
CA THR A 72 2.64 11.64 7.66
C THR A 72 2.07 11.36 9.05
N THR A 73 1.65 10.12 9.31
CA THR A 73 1.13 9.69 10.60
C THR A 73 1.68 8.31 10.92
N LEU A 74 2.16 8.13 12.14
CA LEU A 74 2.64 6.82 12.60
C LEU A 74 2.21 6.66 14.07
N GLU A 75 1.19 5.84 14.29
CA GLU A 75 0.64 5.55 15.62
C GLU A 75 0.63 4.04 15.86
N PRO A 76 1.76 3.47 16.31
CA PRO A 76 1.84 2.02 16.53
C PRO A 76 0.90 1.55 17.64
N PRO A 77 0.27 0.40 17.51
CA PRO A 77 0.20 -0.46 16.32
C PRO A 77 -1.09 -0.24 15.50
N HIS A 78 -1.61 0.97 15.44
CA HIS A 78 -2.96 1.28 14.92
C HIS A 78 -3.00 1.91 13.54
N ILE A 79 -2.16 2.93 13.30
CA ILE A 79 -2.30 3.77 12.09
C ILE A 79 -0.94 4.06 11.46
N VAL A 80 -0.89 3.93 10.12
CA VAL A 80 0.20 4.44 9.28
C VAL A 80 -0.43 5.18 8.12
N GLU A 81 -0.06 6.45 7.94
CA GLU A 81 -0.46 7.23 6.76
C GLU A 81 0.77 7.73 6.03
N ALA A 82 0.66 7.84 4.73
CA ALA A 82 1.73 8.38 3.90
C ALA A 82 1.18 9.12 2.69
N ASP A 83 1.86 10.19 2.32
CA ASP A 83 1.63 10.88 1.05
C ASP A 83 2.53 10.23 0.00
N VAL A 84 2.04 10.11 -1.22
CA VAL A 84 2.74 9.48 -2.33
C VAL A 84 2.77 10.45 -3.50
N ASP A 85 3.93 10.55 -4.15
CA ASP A 85 4.09 11.30 -5.40
C ASP A 85 5.00 10.53 -6.38
N GLY A 86 5.20 11.09 -7.55
CA GLY A 86 5.96 10.46 -8.63
C GLY A 86 5.04 10.12 -9.79
N ASP A 87 5.08 8.87 -10.25
CA ASP A 87 4.20 8.43 -11.35
C ASP A 87 2.72 8.44 -10.95
N LEU A 88 2.43 8.30 -9.66
CA LEU A 88 1.10 8.49 -9.08
C LEU A 88 1.20 9.48 -7.93
N ARG A 89 0.16 10.27 -7.74
CA ARG A 89 0.04 11.15 -6.59
C ARG A 89 -1.16 10.65 -5.75
N GLY A 90 -0.97 10.53 -4.46
CA GLY A 90 -2.06 10.06 -3.62
C GLY A 90 -1.76 10.09 -2.13
N HIS A 91 -2.65 9.48 -1.38
CA HIS A 91 -2.54 9.35 0.07
C HIS A 91 -3.04 7.97 0.48
N GLY A 92 -2.24 7.26 1.25
CA GLY A 92 -2.58 5.94 1.75
C GLY A 92 -2.70 5.93 3.26
N LYS A 93 -3.67 5.19 3.78
CA LYS A 93 -3.87 5.03 5.22
C LYS A 93 -4.17 3.57 5.55
N TRP A 94 -3.33 2.98 6.40
CA TRP A 94 -3.57 1.68 6.99
C TRP A 94 -4.15 1.87 8.39
N THR A 95 -5.26 1.21 8.68
CA THR A 95 -5.87 1.20 10.01
C THR A 95 -5.97 -0.24 10.48
N LEU A 96 -5.42 -0.53 11.65
CA LEU A 96 -5.37 -1.86 12.22
C LEU A 96 -6.16 -1.91 13.52
N THR A 97 -7.00 -2.93 13.65
CA THR A 97 -7.82 -3.16 14.85
C THR A 97 -7.59 -4.59 15.33
N GLU A 98 -7.32 -4.75 16.61
CA GLU A 98 -7.18 -6.08 17.20
C GLU A 98 -8.53 -6.81 17.20
N THR A 99 -8.50 -8.10 16.85
CA THR A 99 -9.68 -8.97 16.88
C THR A 99 -9.35 -10.22 17.68
N PRO A 100 -10.36 -11.01 18.09
CA PRO A 100 -10.08 -12.27 18.80
C PRO A 100 -9.21 -13.24 18.02
N GLY A 101 -9.28 -13.22 16.69
CA GLY A 101 -8.51 -14.11 15.82
C GLY A 101 -7.23 -13.52 15.27
N GLY A 102 -6.91 -12.26 15.59
CA GLY A 102 -5.73 -11.60 15.06
C GLY A 102 -5.89 -10.11 14.82
N THR A 103 -5.90 -9.68 13.58
CA THR A 103 -5.95 -8.26 13.23
C THR A 103 -6.90 -8.01 12.06
N HIS A 104 -7.74 -6.99 12.20
CA HIS A 104 -8.52 -6.47 11.08
C HIS A 104 -7.74 -5.34 10.42
N VAL A 105 -7.52 -5.44 9.12
CA VAL A 105 -6.75 -4.47 8.32
C VAL A 105 -7.70 -3.70 7.42
N ARG A 106 -7.60 -2.38 7.45
CA ARG A 106 -8.30 -1.51 6.51
C ARG A 106 -7.28 -0.65 5.80
N PHE A 107 -7.38 -0.57 4.48
CA PHE A 107 -6.55 0.27 3.65
C PHE A 107 -7.41 1.25 2.86
N ASP A 108 -7.20 2.55 3.11
CA ASP A 108 -7.82 3.64 2.35
C ASP A 108 -6.76 4.20 1.41
N TRP A 109 -6.99 4.11 0.11
CA TRP A 109 -6.07 4.56 -0.91
C TRP A 109 -6.75 5.56 -1.83
N GLN A 110 -6.27 6.80 -1.81
CA GLN A 110 -6.77 7.89 -2.65
C GLN A 110 -5.69 8.22 -3.67
N VAL A 111 -6.03 8.17 -4.96
CA VAL A 111 -5.09 8.38 -6.05
C VAL A 111 -5.65 9.42 -7.00
N PHE A 112 -4.79 10.31 -7.46
CA PHE A 112 -5.14 11.35 -8.42
C PHE A 112 -4.42 11.09 -9.75
N ALA A 113 -5.19 11.06 -10.85
CA ALA A 113 -4.66 10.95 -12.20
C ALA A 113 -4.45 12.35 -12.75
N ASP A 114 -3.31 12.96 -12.44
CA ASP A 114 -3.01 14.34 -12.80
C ASP A 114 -2.45 14.51 -14.22
N LYS A 115 -1.81 13.47 -14.77
CA LYS A 115 -1.20 13.57 -16.10
C LYS A 115 -2.30 13.76 -17.15
N PRO A 116 -2.15 14.76 -18.06
CA PRO A 116 -3.20 15.05 -19.06
C PRO A 116 -3.65 13.85 -19.87
N LEU A 117 -2.72 12.97 -20.27
CA LEU A 117 -3.05 11.77 -21.02
C LEU A 117 -3.95 10.82 -20.21
N LEU A 118 -3.63 10.64 -18.92
CA LEU A 118 -4.41 9.79 -18.03
C LEU A 118 -5.81 10.36 -17.82
N ARG A 119 -5.92 11.68 -17.69
CA ARG A 119 -7.21 12.35 -17.51
C ARG A 119 -8.10 12.17 -18.74
N LEU A 120 -7.52 12.32 -19.92
CA LEU A 120 -8.24 12.17 -21.18
C LEU A 120 -8.77 10.74 -21.34
N LEU A 121 -8.00 9.75 -20.93
CA LEU A 121 -8.33 8.34 -21.09
C LEU A 121 -9.08 7.73 -19.89
N THR A 122 -9.36 8.50 -18.85
CA THR A 122 -9.98 8.02 -17.62
C THR A 122 -11.25 7.19 -17.84
N PRO A 123 -12.22 7.57 -18.71
CA PRO A 123 -13.41 6.75 -18.89
C PRO A 123 -13.11 5.32 -19.35
N ILE A 124 -12.01 5.15 -20.10
CA ILE A 124 -11.58 3.85 -20.61
C ILE A 124 -10.72 3.13 -19.57
N LEU A 125 -9.85 3.89 -18.88
CA LEU A 125 -8.86 3.33 -17.95
C LEU A 125 -9.43 3.02 -16.57
N ARG A 126 -10.54 3.64 -16.17
CA ARG A 126 -11.10 3.45 -14.83
C ARG A 126 -11.39 1.98 -14.49
N PRO A 127 -12.05 1.19 -15.36
CA PRO A 127 -12.22 -0.24 -15.08
C PRO A 127 -10.89 -0.99 -15.00
N ALA A 128 -9.93 -0.62 -15.84
CA ALA A 128 -8.60 -1.26 -15.85
C ALA A 128 -7.85 -0.97 -14.55
N PHE A 129 -7.93 0.25 -14.03
CA PHE A 129 -7.30 0.63 -12.77
C PHE A 129 -7.94 -0.11 -11.59
N ARG A 130 -9.26 -0.25 -11.58
CA ARG A 130 -9.97 -1.00 -10.54
C ARG A 130 -9.58 -2.48 -10.56
N TRP A 131 -9.51 -3.06 -11.73
CA TRP A 131 -9.09 -4.44 -11.90
C TRP A 131 -7.64 -4.65 -11.44
N ASN A 132 -6.76 -3.72 -11.82
CA ASN A 132 -5.36 -3.74 -11.43
C ASN A 132 -5.19 -3.63 -9.91
N HIS A 133 -5.93 -2.70 -9.29
CA HIS A 133 -5.91 -2.51 -7.84
C HIS A 133 -6.40 -3.77 -7.12
N ALA A 134 -7.51 -4.37 -7.56
CA ALA A 134 -8.05 -5.59 -6.96
C ALA A 134 -7.04 -6.74 -7.02
N TRP A 135 -6.33 -6.86 -8.14
CA TRP A 135 -5.29 -7.88 -8.29
C TRP A 135 -4.13 -7.61 -7.31
N ALA A 136 -3.68 -6.35 -7.21
CA ALA A 136 -2.58 -5.99 -6.32
C ALA A 136 -2.92 -6.24 -4.85
N ILE A 137 -4.15 -5.90 -4.43
CA ILE A 137 -4.61 -6.13 -3.06
C ILE A 137 -4.75 -7.63 -2.76
N ALA A 138 -5.20 -8.43 -3.73
CA ALA A 138 -5.24 -9.88 -3.56
C ALA A 138 -3.86 -10.46 -3.26
N ARG A 139 -2.83 -9.91 -3.91
CA ARG A 139 -1.43 -10.32 -3.63
C ARG A 139 -0.99 -9.90 -2.23
N ALA A 140 -1.43 -8.71 -1.77
CA ALA A 140 -1.14 -8.26 -0.41
C ALA A 140 -1.76 -9.19 0.63
N ARG A 141 -3.02 -9.58 0.44
CA ARG A 141 -3.69 -10.51 1.35
C ARG A 141 -2.97 -11.85 1.44
N GLU A 142 -2.54 -12.38 0.30
CA GLU A 142 -1.84 -13.67 0.24
C GLU A 142 -0.49 -13.63 0.93
N GLY A 143 0.23 -12.52 0.82
CA GLY A 143 1.60 -12.43 1.33
C GLY A 143 1.72 -11.95 2.75
N LEU A 144 0.83 -11.07 3.18
CA LEU A 144 0.94 -10.40 4.49
C LEU A 144 0.83 -11.37 5.66
N GLU A 145 -0.15 -12.25 5.65
CA GLU A 145 -0.39 -13.15 6.78
C GLU A 145 0.78 -14.08 7.08
N PRO A 146 1.34 -14.83 6.12
CA PRO A 146 2.50 -15.67 6.40
C PRO A 146 3.72 -14.86 6.88
N TYR A 147 3.92 -13.68 6.30
CA TYR A 147 5.04 -12.83 6.68
C TYR A 147 4.89 -12.32 8.11
N ALA A 148 3.71 -11.80 8.47
CA ALA A 148 3.43 -11.29 9.81
C ALA A 148 3.55 -12.40 10.86
N ARG A 149 3.12 -13.60 10.54
CA ARG A 149 3.26 -14.76 11.42
C ARG A 149 4.72 -15.10 11.70
N ARG A 150 5.59 -14.98 10.70
CA ARG A 150 7.03 -15.21 10.88
C ARG A 150 7.65 -14.13 11.78
N LEU A 151 7.21 -12.89 11.67
CA LEU A 151 7.69 -11.81 12.53
C LEU A 151 7.28 -12.01 13.99
N ALA A 152 6.16 -12.67 14.23
CA ALA A 152 5.60 -12.88 15.57
C ALA A 152 6.28 -14.00 16.36
N VAL A 153 7.13 -14.79 15.72
CA VAL A 153 7.82 -15.92 16.36
C VAL A 153 9.12 -15.48 17.03
#